data_94396328e7f3bddec2ca7853aaccc1d3
#
_entry.id   94396328e7f3bddec2ca7853aaccc1d3
#
_cell.length_a   1.000
_cell.length_b   1.000
_cell.length_c   1.000
_cell.angle_alpha   90.00
_cell.angle_beta   90.00
_cell.angle_gamma   90.00
#
_symmetry.space_group_name_H-M   'P 1'
#
loop_
_entity.id
_entity.type
_entity.pdbx_description
1 polymer ?
#
loop_
_entity_poly.entity_id
_entity_poly.type
_entity_poly.pdbx_seq_one_letter_code
_entity_poly.pdbx_strand_id
1 'polypeptide(L)'
;MTMRVAVITVSDGVAAGEREDKGGPACEEILRSSGIAHEIVLREVLPDDRQKVARAIRFAAYARNADLVLLTGGTGVSPRDRTPEAVRDVIEFEVPGLAEKMRASTGVDFPAAYLSRQVVGVRGKTLVVALPGSPAGAADCLRSIIELLAHAVDLVRGEPHGHPSPRSGR
;
A
#
# COMPACT_ATOMS: atom_id res chain seq x y z
N MET A 1 4.85 -12.68 -14.82
CA MET A 1 5.95 -11.69 -14.66
C MET A 1 6.16 -11.43 -13.18
N THR A 2 7.38 -11.22 -12.71
CA THR A 2 7.66 -10.95 -11.28
C THR A 2 7.32 -9.50 -10.95
N MET A 3 6.49 -9.26 -9.94
CA MET A 3 6.09 -7.93 -9.47
C MET A 3 7.22 -7.30 -8.64
N ARG A 4 7.64 -6.10 -8.99
CA ARG A 4 8.67 -5.33 -8.27
C ARG A 4 8.01 -4.50 -7.17
N VAL A 5 8.30 -4.79 -5.91
CA VAL A 5 7.62 -4.19 -4.76
C VAL A 5 8.55 -3.34 -3.92
N ALA A 6 8.13 -2.12 -3.61
CA ALA A 6 8.74 -1.30 -2.57
C ALA A 6 7.88 -1.35 -1.30
N VAL A 7 8.50 -1.52 -0.15
CA VAL A 7 7.85 -1.48 1.17
C VAL A 7 8.44 -0.33 1.97
N ILE A 8 7.58 0.62 2.38
CA ILE A 8 7.97 1.84 3.10
C ILE A 8 7.21 1.89 4.41
N THR A 9 7.92 1.85 5.53
CA THR A 9 7.35 2.03 6.86
C THR A 9 7.44 3.50 7.26
N VAL A 10 6.31 4.10 7.58
CA VAL A 10 6.20 5.50 8.02
C VAL A 10 5.88 5.54 9.50
N SER A 11 6.86 5.89 10.31
CA SER A 11 6.73 5.94 11.77
C SER A 11 7.88 6.72 12.40
N ASP A 12 7.58 7.78 13.15
CA ASP A 12 8.57 8.53 13.91
C ASP A 12 9.36 7.62 14.88
N GLY A 13 8.67 6.76 15.64
CA GLY A 13 9.33 5.92 16.63
C GLY A 13 10.20 4.80 16.03
N VAL A 14 9.81 4.26 14.87
CA VAL A 14 10.66 3.28 14.17
C VAL A 14 11.86 3.98 13.52
N ALA A 15 11.65 5.14 12.92
CA ALA A 15 12.71 5.92 12.30
C ALA A 15 13.74 6.43 13.33
N ALA A 16 13.32 6.70 14.56
CA ALA A 16 14.20 7.07 15.68
C ALA A 16 14.88 5.88 16.34
N GLY A 17 14.56 4.64 15.96
CA GLY A 17 15.11 3.44 16.59
C GLY A 17 14.51 3.12 17.98
N GLU A 18 13.42 3.77 18.36
CA GLU A 18 12.72 3.56 19.64
C GLU A 18 11.82 2.32 19.61
N ARG A 19 11.41 1.89 18.43
CA ARG A 19 10.56 0.73 18.19
C ARG A 19 11.06 -0.07 16.99
N GLU A 20 10.82 -1.38 17.02
CA GLU A 20 11.08 -2.29 15.92
C GLU A 20 10.05 -2.08 14.79
N ASP A 21 10.49 -2.13 13.53
CA ASP A 21 9.58 -2.18 12.39
C ASP A 21 8.91 -3.57 12.32
N LYS A 22 7.61 -3.59 12.54
CA LYS A 22 6.76 -4.78 12.37
C LYS A 22 5.76 -4.64 11.22
N GLY A 23 5.51 -3.41 10.76
CA GLY A 23 4.55 -3.13 9.70
C GLY A 23 5.07 -3.57 8.33
N GLY A 24 6.28 -3.19 7.98
CA GLY A 24 6.91 -3.61 6.73
C GLY A 24 7.00 -5.13 6.60
N PRO A 25 7.60 -5.84 7.57
CA PRO A 25 7.63 -7.31 7.59
C PRO A 25 6.25 -7.97 7.50
N ALA A 26 5.22 -7.42 8.15
CA ALA A 26 3.86 -7.95 8.04
C ALA A 26 3.32 -7.88 6.60
N CYS A 27 3.56 -6.78 5.88
CA CYS A 27 3.19 -6.65 4.47
C CYS A 27 3.93 -7.66 3.60
N GLU A 28 5.24 -7.84 3.81
CA GLU A 28 6.04 -8.80 3.06
C GLU A 28 5.57 -10.26 3.29
N GLU A 29 5.17 -10.59 4.51
CA GLU A 29 4.62 -11.91 4.84
C GLU A 29 3.32 -12.20 4.07
N ILE A 30 2.42 -11.21 3.95
CA ILE A 30 1.19 -11.36 3.17
C ILE A 30 1.51 -11.57 1.69
N LEU A 31 2.44 -10.80 1.12
CA LEU A 31 2.88 -11.00 -0.27
C LEU A 31 3.46 -12.42 -0.47
N ARG A 32 4.34 -12.85 0.41
CA ARG A 32 4.97 -14.17 0.35
C ARG A 32 3.95 -15.31 0.43
N SER A 33 2.99 -15.20 1.34
CA SER A 33 1.95 -16.23 1.53
C SER A 33 0.88 -16.23 0.43
N SER A 34 0.75 -15.16 -0.35
CA SER A 34 -0.23 -15.05 -1.43
C SER A 34 0.10 -15.88 -2.67
N GLY A 35 1.35 -16.32 -2.82
CA GLY A 35 1.83 -16.99 -4.03
C GLY A 35 2.09 -16.05 -5.23
N ILE A 36 1.90 -14.74 -5.09
CA ILE A 36 2.24 -13.77 -6.14
C ILE A 36 3.76 -13.72 -6.32
N ALA A 37 4.24 -13.99 -7.53
CA ALA A 37 5.65 -13.87 -7.85
C ALA A 37 6.10 -12.42 -7.72
N HIS A 38 6.97 -12.12 -6.76
CA HIS A 38 7.43 -10.76 -6.48
C HIS A 38 8.89 -10.71 -6.02
N GLU A 39 9.49 -9.54 -6.15
CA GLU A 39 10.79 -9.20 -5.55
C GLU A 39 10.67 -7.87 -4.79
N ILE A 40 11.30 -7.79 -3.63
CA ILE A 40 11.38 -6.54 -2.87
C ILE A 40 12.57 -5.74 -3.38
N VAL A 41 12.28 -4.63 -4.08
CA VAL A 41 13.29 -3.76 -4.70
C VAL A 41 13.69 -2.58 -3.83
N LEU A 42 12.92 -2.30 -2.77
CA LEU A 42 13.21 -1.25 -1.78
C LEU A 42 12.55 -1.61 -0.44
N ARG A 43 13.30 -1.47 0.64
CA ARG A 43 12.78 -1.34 2.02
C ARG A 43 13.29 -0.04 2.58
N GLU A 44 12.40 0.75 3.12
CA GLU A 44 12.74 2.03 3.72
C GLU A 44 11.89 2.30 4.96
N VAL A 45 12.49 2.93 5.96
CA VAL A 45 11.80 3.42 7.16
C VAL A 45 11.95 4.92 7.19
N LEU A 46 10.85 5.64 7.31
CA LEU A 46 10.81 7.10 7.30
C LEU A 46 10.01 7.64 8.51
N PRO A 47 10.36 8.82 9.01
CA PRO A 47 9.50 9.52 9.95
C PRO A 47 8.20 9.98 9.28
N ASP A 48 7.22 10.39 10.08
CA ASP A 48 5.94 10.95 9.63
C ASP A 48 6.14 12.36 9.02
N ASP A 49 6.86 12.41 7.88
CA ASP A 49 7.20 13.61 7.12
C ASP A 49 6.66 13.50 5.69
N ARG A 50 5.68 14.36 5.37
CA ARG A 50 4.99 14.38 4.06
C ARG A 50 5.95 14.46 2.87
N GLN A 51 6.99 15.30 2.95
CA GLN A 51 7.92 15.50 1.84
C GLN A 51 8.85 14.31 1.65
N LYS A 52 9.34 13.74 2.75
CA LYS A 52 10.20 12.54 2.70
C LYS A 52 9.44 11.35 2.14
N VAL A 53 8.20 11.13 2.59
CA VAL A 53 7.34 10.05 2.08
C VAL A 53 7.04 10.25 0.59
N ALA A 54 6.66 11.45 0.16
CA ALA A 54 6.42 11.75 -1.25
C ALA A 54 7.66 11.53 -2.12
N ARG A 55 8.85 11.88 -1.62
CA ARG A 55 10.12 11.62 -2.31
C ARG A 55 10.41 10.14 -2.45
N ALA A 56 10.21 9.37 -1.39
CA ALA A 56 10.44 7.93 -1.40
C ALA A 56 9.52 7.20 -2.38
N ILE A 57 8.24 7.61 -2.48
CA ILE A 57 7.32 7.06 -3.48
C ILE A 57 7.84 7.33 -4.90
N ARG A 58 8.26 8.56 -5.21
CA ARG A 58 8.84 8.90 -6.52
C ARG A 58 10.11 8.10 -6.80
N PHE A 59 10.98 7.95 -5.81
CA PHE A 59 12.21 7.17 -5.93
C PHE A 59 11.90 5.68 -6.21
N ALA A 60 10.95 5.09 -5.48
CA ALA A 60 10.52 3.72 -5.71
C ALA A 60 9.97 3.53 -7.13
N ALA A 61 9.08 4.43 -7.57
CA ALA A 61 8.45 4.36 -8.89
C ALA A 61 9.45 4.50 -10.04
N TYR A 62 10.34 5.48 -9.99
CA TYR A 62 11.21 5.80 -11.13
C TYR A 62 12.59 5.20 -11.04
N ALA A 63 13.27 5.28 -9.89
CA ALA A 63 14.64 4.80 -9.76
C ALA A 63 14.71 3.28 -9.50
N ARG A 64 13.68 2.73 -8.84
CA ARG A 64 13.59 1.29 -8.57
C ARG A 64 12.66 0.56 -9.52
N ASN A 65 11.93 1.25 -10.39
CA ASN A 65 10.93 0.67 -11.29
C ASN A 65 9.98 -0.25 -10.53
N ALA A 66 9.51 0.20 -9.38
CA ALA A 66 8.53 -0.55 -8.59
C ALA A 66 7.17 -0.55 -9.31
N ASP A 67 6.56 -1.71 -9.37
CA ASP A 67 5.19 -1.87 -9.89
C ASP A 67 4.15 -1.60 -8.80
N LEU A 68 4.56 -1.87 -7.55
CA LEU A 68 3.76 -1.69 -6.35
C LEU A 68 4.59 -1.00 -5.28
N VAL A 69 4.03 0.05 -4.68
CA VAL A 69 4.54 0.67 -3.46
C VAL A 69 3.54 0.45 -2.34
N LEU A 70 3.95 -0.27 -1.32
CA LEU A 70 3.20 -0.43 -0.07
C LEU A 70 3.76 0.52 0.98
N LEU A 71 2.91 1.40 1.52
CA LEU A 71 3.25 2.22 2.67
C LEU A 71 2.48 1.72 3.88
N THR A 72 3.12 1.61 5.03
CA THR A 72 2.44 1.28 6.29
C THR A 72 2.73 2.35 7.33
N GLY A 73 1.67 2.94 7.90
CA GLY A 73 1.75 3.99 8.92
C GLY A 73 1.32 5.37 8.43
N GLY A 74 1.08 6.26 9.39
CA GLY A 74 0.72 7.67 9.17
C GLY A 74 -0.63 7.89 8.47
N THR A 75 -1.58 6.95 8.56
CA THR A 75 -2.88 7.02 7.84
C THR A 75 -4.06 7.39 8.74
N GLY A 76 -3.86 7.60 10.02
CA GLY A 76 -4.92 7.94 10.96
C GLY A 76 -5.34 9.41 10.93
N VAL A 77 -5.93 9.86 12.04
CA VAL A 77 -6.47 11.22 12.21
C VAL A 77 -5.60 12.10 13.13
N SER A 78 -4.45 11.60 13.57
CA SER A 78 -3.49 12.39 14.34
C SER A 78 -2.90 13.52 13.49
N PRO A 79 -2.55 14.67 14.09
CA PRO A 79 -1.88 15.75 13.36
C PRO A 79 -0.55 15.34 12.69
N ARG A 80 0.08 14.28 13.18
CA ARG A 80 1.32 13.72 12.60
C ARG A 80 1.06 12.80 11.41
N ASP A 81 -0.14 12.24 11.28
CA ASP A 81 -0.51 11.34 10.18
C ASP A 81 -0.61 12.13 8.88
N ARG A 82 0.39 11.99 8.00
CA ARG A 82 0.50 12.73 6.73
C ARG A 82 0.73 11.84 5.51
N THR A 83 0.68 10.53 5.68
CA THR A 83 0.85 9.58 4.56
C THR A 83 -0.20 9.78 3.46
N PRO A 84 -1.50 9.99 3.74
CA PRO A 84 -2.49 10.21 2.69
C PRO A 84 -2.19 11.45 1.85
N GLU A 85 -1.77 12.54 2.48
CA GLU A 85 -1.41 13.78 1.80
C GLU A 85 -0.14 13.56 0.95
N ALA A 86 0.86 12.86 1.47
CA ALA A 86 2.08 12.55 0.72
C ALA A 86 1.80 11.69 -0.53
N VAL A 87 0.89 10.73 -0.42
CA VAL A 87 0.46 9.91 -1.57
C VAL A 87 -0.24 10.80 -2.61
N ARG A 88 -1.19 11.64 -2.19
CA ARG A 88 -1.92 12.55 -3.10
C ARG A 88 -1.02 13.55 -3.80
N ASP A 89 0.10 13.95 -3.20
CA ASP A 89 1.09 14.84 -3.84
C ASP A 89 1.81 14.20 -5.03
N VAL A 90 1.74 12.89 -5.18
CA VAL A 90 2.54 12.16 -6.18
C VAL A 90 1.73 11.34 -7.17
N ILE A 91 0.54 10.91 -6.81
CA ILE A 91 -0.33 10.12 -7.71
C ILE A 91 -0.99 11.00 -8.76
N GLU A 92 -1.34 10.43 -9.89
CA GLU A 92 -2.06 11.08 -10.98
C GLU A 92 -3.58 10.98 -10.79
N PHE A 93 -4.03 9.85 -10.22
CA PHE A 93 -5.43 9.61 -9.87
C PHE A 93 -5.55 8.57 -8.76
N GLU A 94 -6.66 8.62 -8.02
CA GLU A 94 -6.97 7.64 -6.96
C GLU A 94 -7.69 6.42 -7.52
N VAL A 95 -7.54 5.29 -6.83
CA VAL A 95 -8.30 4.06 -7.01
C VAL A 95 -9.12 3.82 -5.73
N PRO A 96 -10.19 4.61 -5.48
CA PRO A 96 -10.86 4.68 -4.18
C PRO A 96 -11.48 3.35 -3.76
N GLY A 97 -11.95 2.54 -4.70
CA GLY A 97 -12.58 1.25 -4.40
C GLY A 97 -11.69 0.27 -3.65
N LEU A 98 -10.37 0.28 -3.87
CA LEU A 98 -9.45 -0.55 -3.08
C LEU A 98 -9.34 -0.06 -1.63
N ALA A 99 -9.27 1.25 -1.41
CA ALA A 99 -9.25 1.83 -0.07
C ALA A 99 -10.56 1.60 0.69
N GLU A 100 -11.69 1.70 0.00
CA GLU A 100 -13.02 1.39 0.53
C GLU A 100 -13.13 -0.08 0.93
N LYS A 101 -12.69 -1.00 0.06
CA LYS A 101 -12.69 -2.44 0.34
C LYS A 101 -11.85 -2.78 1.57
N MET A 102 -10.66 -2.20 1.72
CA MET A 102 -9.81 -2.39 2.89
C MET A 102 -10.53 -1.97 4.17
N ARG A 103 -11.11 -0.75 4.22
CA ARG A 103 -11.87 -0.27 5.38
C ARG A 103 -13.11 -1.11 5.67
N ALA A 104 -13.88 -1.44 4.65
CA ALA A 104 -15.08 -2.24 4.82
C ALA A 104 -14.78 -3.65 5.35
N SER A 105 -13.74 -4.30 4.83
CA SER A 105 -13.36 -5.64 5.26
C SER A 105 -12.83 -5.68 6.70
N THR A 106 -12.00 -4.72 7.08
CA THR A 106 -11.42 -4.67 8.44
C THR A 106 -12.36 -4.03 9.46
N GLY A 107 -13.26 -3.15 9.01
CA GLY A 107 -14.21 -2.45 9.87
C GLY A 107 -15.31 -3.34 10.48
N VAL A 108 -15.50 -4.54 9.94
CA VAL A 108 -16.44 -5.54 10.48
C VAL A 108 -16.04 -5.94 11.91
N ASP A 109 -14.77 -6.29 12.08
CA ASP A 109 -14.22 -6.77 13.36
C ASP A 109 -13.62 -5.64 14.20
N PHE A 110 -13.19 -4.56 13.56
CA PHE A 110 -12.54 -3.42 14.18
C PHE A 110 -13.10 -2.10 13.66
N PRO A 111 -14.19 -1.56 14.23
CA PRO A 111 -14.85 -0.34 13.74
C PRO A 111 -13.94 0.89 13.62
N ALA A 112 -12.89 0.99 14.44
CA ALA A 112 -11.91 2.08 14.34
C ALA A 112 -11.12 2.08 13.01
N ALA A 113 -11.16 1.00 12.21
CA ALA A 113 -10.61 0.97 10.86
C ALA A 113 -11.19 2.06 9.95
N TYR A 114 -12.44 2.49 10.19
CA TYR A 114 -13.06 3.58 9.44
C TYR A 114 -12.45 4.96 9.70
N LEU A 115 -11.62 5.11 10.76
CA LEU A 115 -10.84 6.32 10.99
C LEU A 115 -9.57 6.37 10.13
N SER A 116 -9.21 5.26 9.48
CA SER A 116 -8.05 5.23 8.57
C SER A 116 -8.36 5.97 7.27
N ARG A 117 -7.55 6.95 6.95
CA ARG A 117 -7.61 7.76 5.73
C ARG A 117 -6.77 7.16 4.60
N GLN A 118 -6.76 5.82 4.50
CA GLN A 118 -6.03 5.09 3.47
C GLN A 118 -6.33 5.62 2.07
N VAL A 119 -5.29 5.70 1.25
CA VAL A 119 -5.37 6.11 -0.15
C VAL A 119 -4.69 5.06 -1.02
N VAL A 120 -5.32 4.74 -2.14
CA VAL A 120 -4.72 3.96 -3.21
C VAL A 120 -4.77 4.79 -4.48
N GLY A 121 -3.68 4.82 -5.23
CA GLY A 121 -3.62 5.57 -6.47
C GLY A 121 -2.51 5.11 -7.39
N VAL A 122 -2.42 5.76 -8.55
CA VAL A 122 -1.47 5.40 -9.62
C VAL A 122 -0.48 6.53 -9.82
N ARG A 123 0.79 6.16 -9.96
CA ARG A 123 1.88 7.01 -10.39
C ARG A 123 2.62 6.38 -11.56
N GLY A 124 2.43 6.91 -12.77
CA GLY A 124 3.00 6.30 -13.99
C GLY A 124 2.55 4.85 -14.16
N LYS A 125 3.47 3.91 -14.02
CA LYS A 125 3.20 2.45 -14.08
C LYS A 125 3.20 1.79 -12.70
N THR A 126 3.12 2.57 -11.63
CA THR A 126 3.21 2.09 -10.24
C THR A 126 1.88 2.25 -9.52
N LEU A 127 1.37 1.19 -8.94
CA LEU A 127 0.27 1.23 -7.97
C LEU A 127 0.83 1.58 -6.59
N VAL A 128 0.26 2.59 -5.94
CA VAL A 128 0.65 3.04 -4.60
C VAL A 128 -0.48 2.74 -3.63
N VAL A 129 -0.19 2.03 -2.56
CA VAL A 129 -1.17 1.58 -1.56
C VAL A 129 -0.73 2.01 -0.17
N ALA A 130 -1.51 2.87 0.49
CA ALA A 130 -1.29 3.25 1.88
C ALA A 130 -2.11 2.34 2.81
N LEU A 131 -1.44 1.80 3.83
CA LEU A 131 -1.96 0.83 4.80
C LEU A 131 -1.86 1.40 6.22
N PRO A 132 -2.66 0.90 7.18
CA PRO A 132 -2.55 1.31 8.57
C PRO A 132 -1.18 1.05 9.17
N GLY A 133 -0.85 1.75 10.27
CA GLY A 133 0.42 1.59 10.97
C GLY A 133 0.50 0.36 11.89
N SER A 134 -0.64 -0.19 12.32
CA SER A 134 -0.60 -1.43 13.11
C SER A 134 -0.26 -2.62 12.22
N PRO A 135 0.66 -3.52 12.62
CA PRO A 135 1.05 -4.67 11.79
C PRO A 135 -0.13 -5.55 11.41
N ALA A 136 -1.03 -5.84 12.35
CA ALA A 136 -2.24 -6.63 12.10
C ALA A 136 -3.18 -5.91 11.11
N GLY A 137 -3.43 -4.62 11.32
CA GLY A 137 -4.28 -3.82 10.42
C GLY A 137 -3.70 -3.71 9.01
N ALA A 138 -2.39 -3.54 8.87
CA ALA A 138 -1.71 -3.53 7.57
C ALA A 138 -1.86 -4.88 6.86
N ALA A 139 -1.63 -5.99 7.58
CA ALA A 139 -1.78 -7.34 7.05
C ALA A 139 -3.22 -7.64 6.61
N ASP A 140 -4.22 -7.30 7.44
CA ASP A 140 -5.62 -7.57 7.14
C ASP A 140 -6.14 -6.72 5.97
N CYS A 141 -5.75 -5.45 5.91
CA CYS A 141 -6.05 -4.58 4.78
C CYS A 141 -5.44 -5.14 3.49
N LEU A 142 -4.15 -5.48 3.50
CA LEU A 142 -3.48 -6.02 2.32
C LEU A 142 -4.10 -7.36 1.89
N ARG A 143 -4.39 -8.24 2.84
CA ARG A 143 -5.06 -9.53 2.57
C ARG A 143 -6.42 -9.33 1.90
N SER A 144 -7.17 -8.32 2.30
CA SER A 144 -8.51 -8.05 1.75
C SER A 144 -8.52 -7.68 0.27
N ILE A 145 -7.41 -7.15 -0.25
CA ILE A 145 -7.27 -6.73 -1.66
C ILE A 145 -6.30 -7.61 -2.46
N ILE A 146 -5.67 -8.60 -1.85
CA ILE A 146 -4.58 -9.37 -2.46
C ILE A 146 -4.97 -10.03 -3.78
N GLU A 147 -6.19 -10.53 -3.89
CA GLU A 147 -6.71 -11.16 -5.12
C GLU A 147 -6.84 -10.17 -6.29
N LEU A 148 -7.02 -8.88 -5.98
CA LEU A 148 -7.15 -7.82 -6.97
C LEU A 148 -5.80 -7.19 -7.33
N LEU A 149 -4.80 -7.37 -6.47
CA LEU A 149 -3.56 -6.59 -6.51
C LEU A 149 -2.76 -6.89 -7.78
N ALA A 150 -2.57 -8.16 -8.13
CA ALA A 150 -1.85 -8.56 -9.33
C ALA A 150 -2.54 -8.00 -10.58
N HIS A 151 -3.86 -8.16 -10.67
CA HIS A 151 -4.64 -7.64 -11.80
C HIS A 151 -4.57 -6.11 -11.90
N ALA A 152 -4.67 -5.41 -10.77
CA ALA A 152 -4.56 -3.94 -10.75
C ALA A 152 -3.18 -3.46 -11.23
N VAL A 153 -2.11 -4.13 -10.80
CA VAL A 153 -0.74 -3.83 -11.25
C VAL A 153 -0.58 -4.07 -12.74
N ASP A 154 -1.10 -5.17 -13.26
CA ASP A 154 -1.04 -5.47 -14.70
C ASP A 154 -1.78 -4.42 -15.55
N LEU A 155 -2.96 -4.00 -15.09
CA LEU A 155 -3.70 -2.90 -15.74
C LEU A 155 -2.92 -1.58 -15.75
N VAL A 156 -2.28 -1.24 -14.61
CA VAL A 156 -1.48 -0.02 -14.45
C VAL A 156 -0.24 -0.04 -15.38
N ARG A 157 0.33 -1.22 -15.61
CA ARG A 157 1.44 -1.40 -16.58
C ARG A 157 1.00 -1.25 -18.02
N GLY A 158 -0.31 -1.34 -18.31
CA GLY A 158 -0.87 -1.35 -19.65
C GLY A 158 -0.70 -2.71 -20.35
N GLU A 159 -0.58 -3.80 -19.59
CA GLU A 159 -0.53 -5.14 -20.16
C GLU A 159 -1.94 -5.59 -20.59
N PRO A 160 -2.09 -6.21 -21.76
CA PRO A 160 -3.40 -6.67 -22.21
C PRO A 160 -3.85 -7.89 -21.42
N HIS A 161 -4.81 -7.70 -20.54
CA HIS A 161 -5.50 -8.79 -19.86
C HIS A 161 -6.95 -8.85 -20.32
N GLY A 162 -7.45 -10.09 -20.54
CA GLY A 162 -8.88 -10.31 -20.68
C GLY A 162 -9.57 -9.84 -19.39
N HIS A 163 -10.58 -8.99 -19.52
CA HIS A 163 -11.40 -8.61 -18.35
C HIS A 163 -11.95 -9.89 -17.71
N PRO A 164 -11.85 -10.05 -16.38
CA PRO A 164 -12.53 -11.14 -15.69
C PRO A 164 -14.03 -10.99 -16.01
N SER A 165 -14.60 -12.00 -16.66
CA SER A 165 -16.04 -12.03 -16.91
C SER A 165 -16.77 -11.91 -15.57
N PRO A 166 -17.86 -11.11 -15.49
CA PRO A 166 -18.72 -11.14 -14.32
C PRO A 166 -19.09 -12.59 -14.07
N ARG A 167 -18.92 -13.07 -12.81
CA ARG A 167 -19.40 -14.40 -12.47
C ARG A 167 -20.88 -14.45 -12.85
N SER A 168 -21.22 -15.27 -13.82
CA SER A 168 -22.58 -15.71 -14.09
C SER A 168 -22.98 -16.57 -12.89
N GLY A 169 -23.36 -15.92 -11.82
CA GLY A 169 -23.83 -16.55 -10.59
C GLY A 169 -25.30 -16.27 -10.43
N ARG A 170 -26.06 -17.33 -10.51
CA ARG A 170 -27.47 -17.40 -10.16
C ARG A 170 -27.68 -17.18 -8.65
#